data_d6b7dbb1438a043566063615b9ad7620
#
_entry.id   d6b7dbb1438a043566063615b9ad7620
#
_cell.length_a   1.000
_cell.length_b   1.000
_cell.length_c   1.000
_cell.angle_alpha   90.00
_cell.angle_beta   90.00
_cell.angle_gamma   90.00
#
_symmetry.space_group_name_H-M   'P 1'
#
loop_
_entity.id
_entity.type
_entity.pdbx_description
1 polymer ?
#
loop_
_entity_poly.entity_id
_entity_poly.type
_entity_poly.pdbx_seq_one_letter_code
_entity_poly.pdbx_strand_id
1 'polypeptide(L)'
;MNFRLNSVAALSAMVALSGTALGQETVYGVTDTGNLVSWDSGDSSNLLTGVAVQGLQSNERLRGIDFRPADGQLYGLGSFNNLYTIDTSTGQASLVGGGNFAPGMNGSSFGFDFNPVIDRIRVVSEANQNLVLNPNDGTATQVTDLFYGAGDVNFGMDPSVVSSAYTNSFAGAATTQLYGIDTELDILVTQANSAGTLGTVGALGLDLNDTASFDISGTTGIAYGTVVSEDGAQSIFWTVDLATGQSTMLGQIGGGTIITSMAVVPAPGGLALIGLGAAAGVRRRRS
;
A
#
# COMPACT_ATOMS: atom_id res chain seq x y z
N MET A 1 -51.99 38.96 -41.59
CA MET A 1 -51.93 37.63 -40.97
C MET A 1 -50.53 37.51 -40.43
N ASN A 2 -50.35 37.87 -39.11
CA ASN A 2 -49.04 37.98 -38.51
C ASN A 2 -48.74 36.71 -37.65
N PHE A 3 -47.79 35.88 -38.08
CA PHE A 3 -47.28 34.75 -37.31
C PHE A 3 -46.20 35.23 -36.34
N ARG A 4 -46.47 35.08 -35.07
CA ARG A 4 -45.43 35.25 -34.03
C ARG A 4 -44.70 33.92 -33.83
N LEU A 5 -43.37 33.88 -34.04
CA LEU A 5 -42.51 32.78 -33.63
C LEU A 5 -42.23 32.93 -32.11
N ASN A 6 -42.65 31.96 -31.33
CA ASN A 6 -42.21 31.80 -29.94
C ASN A 6 -40.90 31.04 -29.94
N SER A 7 -39.85 31.75 -29.56
CA SER A 7 -38.54 31.13 -29.27
C SER A 7 -38.59 30.45 -27.91
N VAL A 8 -38.53 29.14 -27.89
CA VAL A 8 -38.30 28.34 -26.67
C VAL A 8 -36.79 28.28 -26.42
N ALA A 9 -36.34 29.00 -25.39
CA ALA A 9 -34.97 28.90 -24.92
C ALA A 9 -34.81 27.60 -24.13
N ALA A 10 -34.09 26.63 -24.68
CA ALA A 10 -33.67 25.43 -23.98
C ALA A 10 -32.55 25.80 -22.99
N LEU A 11 -32.84 25.77 -21.72
CA LEU A 11 -31.87 25.96 -20.63
C LEU A 11 -31.15 24.61 -20.44
N SER A 12 -29.94 24.47 -21.02
CA SER A 12 -29.07 23.32 -20.76
C SER A 12 -28.49 23.46 -19.38
N ALA A 13 -28.98 22.69 -18.41
CA ALA A 13 -28.36 22.55 -17.11
C ALA A 13 -27.08 21.74 -17.28
N MET A 14 -25.90 22.39 -17.24
CA MET A 14 -24.63 21.74 -17.02
C MET A 14 -24.62 21.23 -15.57
N VAL A 15 -24.78 19.92 -15.41
CA VAL A 15 -24.44 19.25 -14.16
C VAL A 15 -22.91 19.23 -14.09
N ALA A 16 -22.34 20.17 -13.35
CA ALA A 16 -20.95 20.08 -12.93
C ALA A 16 -20.85 18.87 -11.99
N LEU A 17 -20.30 17.75 -12.44
CA LEU A 17 -19.77 16.73 -11.54
C LEU A 17 -18.65 17.43 -10.74
N SER A 18 -18.97 17.84 -9.52
CA SER A 18 -17.96 18.15 -8.53
C SER A 18 -17.27 16.81 -8.19
N GLY A 19 -16.17 16.51 -8.89
CA GLY A 19 -15.24 15.50 -8.43
C GLY A 19 -14.83 15.91 -7.03
N THR A 20 -15.18 15.10 -6.02
CA THR A 20 -14.57 15.21 -4.70
C THR A 20 -13.08 15.08 -4.94
N ALA A 21 -12.31 16.14 -4.67
CA ALA A 21 -10.86 16.03 -4.62
C ALA A 21 -10.59 14.92 -3.59
N LEU A 22 -10.10 13.78 -4.06
CA LEU A 22 -9.59 12.73 -3.20
C LEU A 22 -8.53 13.40 -2.32
N GLY A 23 -8.64 13.27 -1.00
CA GLY A 23 -7.66 13.87 -0.10
C GLY A 23 -6.26 13.44 -0.53
N GLN A 24 -5.36 14.40 -0.74
CA GLN A 24 -3.98 14.13 -1.08
C GLN A 24 -3.33 13.37 0.07
N GLU A 25 -2.66 12.27 -0.24
CA GLU A 25 -2.04 11.39 0.75
C GLU A 25 -0.54 11.33 0.51
N THR A 26 0.22 11.28 1.57
CA THR A 26 1.67 11.10 1.48
C THR A 26 1.97 9.61 1.30
N VAL A 27 2.71 9.29 0.25
CA VAL A 27 3.23 7.96 -0.04
C VAL A 27 4.74 7.98 0.15
N TYR A 28 5.27 6.97 0.81
CA TYR A 28 6.70 6.74 0.93
C TYR A 28 7.13 5.59 0.02
N GLY A 29 8.35 5.67 -0.48
CA GLY A 29 8.95 4.60 -1.28
C GLY A 29 10.43 4.45 -1.00
N VAL A 30 10.91 3.21 -1.10
CA VAL A 30 12.34 2.90 -1.11
C VAL A 30 12.82 2.83 -2.55
N THR A 31 13.91 3.51 -2.87
CA THR A 31 14.51 3.46 -4.19
C THR A 31 15.49 2.28 -4.32
N ASP A 32 15.78 1.88 -5.55
CA ASP A 32 16.82 0.89 -5.90
C ASP A 32 18.22 1.27 -5.38
N THR A 33 18.47 2.59 -5.20
CA THR A 33 19.71 3.15 -4.65
C THR A 33 19.72 3.22 -3.13
N GLY A 34 18.64 2.78 -2.45
CA GLY A 34 18.56 2.71 -0.98
C GLY A 34 18.19 4.04 -0.32
N ASN A 35 17.49 4.94 -1.02
CA ASN A 35 16.92 6.13 -0.41
C ASN A 35 15.45 5.90 -0.05
N LEU A 36 15.01 6.50 1.04
CA LEU A 36 13.60 6.67 1.37
C LEU A 36 13.15 8.02 0.80
N VAL A 37 12.17 7.97 -0.09
CA VAL A 37 11.57 9.16 -0.73
C VAL A 37 10.10 9.25 -0.39
N SER A 38 9.49 10.43 -0.56
CA SER A 38 8.03 10.56 -0.46
C SER A 38 7.50 11.46 -1.58
N TRP A 39 6.22 11.25 -1.91
CA TRP A 39 5.46 12.06 -2.87
C TRP A 39 4.01 12.19 -2.42
N ASP A 40 3.29 13.09 -3.09
CA ASP A 40 1.86 13.26 -2.94
C ASP A 40 1.11 12.33 -3.90
N SER A 41 0.08 11.64 -3.44
CA SER A 41 -0.71 10.74 -4.29
C SER A 41 -1.41 11.43 -5.46
N GLY A 42 -1.63 12.73 -5.39
CA GLY A 42 -2.17 13.56 -6.46
C GLY A 42 -1.10 14.13 -7.43
N ASP A 43 0.18 14.02 -7.07
CA ASP A 43 1.30 14.50 -7.90
C ASP A 43 2.56 13.66 -7.67
N SER A 44 2.61 12.49 -8.27
CA SER A 44 3.75 11.58 -8.15
C SER A 44 4.99 12.04 -8.89
N SER A 45 4.88 13.01 -9.79
CA SER A 45 6.02 13.53 -10.58
C SER A 45 7.01 14.35 -9.73
N ASN A 46 6.59 14.85 -8.57
CA ASN A 46 7.37 15.66 -7.66
C ASN A 46 7.62 14.94 -6.33
N LEU A 47 8.90 14.67 -6.03
CA LEU A 47 9.28 14.16 -4.73
C LEU A 47 9.23 15.26 -3.68
N LEU A 48 8.62 14.97 -2.52
CA LEU A 48 8.54 15.88 -1.38
C LEU A 48 9.79 15.81 -0.51
N THR A 49 10.29 14.58 -0.29
CA THR A 49 11.48 14.32 0.54
C THR A 49 12.34 13.23 -0.08
N GLY A 50 13.62 13.18 0.35
CA GLY A 50 14.53 12.09 0.00
C GLY A 50 15.70 12.06 0.98
N VAL A 51 15.86 10.92 1.68
CA VAL A 51 16.95 10.68 2.64
C VAL A 51 17.54 9.29 2.42
N ALA A 52 18.84 9.14 2.60
CA ALA A 52 19.48 7.83 2.50
C ALA A 52 19.09 6.94 3.71
N VAL A 53 18.69 5.70 3.44
CA VAL A 53 18.48 4.72 4.52
C VAL A 53 19.84 4.28 5.07
N GLN A 54 19.98 4.39 6.39
CA GLN A 54 21.21 4.08 7.11
C GLN A 54 20.91 3.11 8.28
N GLY A 55 21.92 2.40 8.78
CA GLY A 55 21.76 1.51 9.94
C GLY A 55 21.31 0.08 9.58
N LEU A 56 21.16 -0.25 8.30
CA LEU A 56 21.02 -1.64 7.86
C LEU A 56 22.32 -2.39 8.04
N GLN A 57 22.29 -3.74 8.07
CA GLN A 57 23.50 -4.55 8.00
C GLN A 57 24.26 -4.29 6.69
N SER A 58 25.58 -4.52 6.71
CA SER A 58 26.42 -4.31 5.52
C SER A 58 25.90 -5.14 4.34
N ASN A 59 25.69 -4.48 3.19
CA ASN A 59 25.14 -5.05 1.96
C ASN A 59 23.67 -5.50 2.04
N GLU A 60 22.95 -5.21 3.11
CA GLU A 60 21.54 -5.46 3.22
C GLU A 60 20.74 -4.36 2.49
N ARG A 61 19.60 -4.74 1.92
CA ARG A 61 18.65 -3.84 1.26
C ARG A 61 17.26 -4.07 1.83
N LEU A 62 16.42 -3.06 1.78
CA LEU A 62 15.00 -3.21 2.09
C LEU A 62 14.29 -3.92 0.92
N ARG A 63 13.39 -4.84 1.28
CA ARG A 63 12.53 -5.61 0.38
C ARG A 63 11.06 -5.25 0.50
N GLY A 64 10.68 -4.61 1.59
CA GLY A 64 9.33 -4.17 1.88
C GLY A 64 9.37 -3.07 2.91
N ILE A 65 8.44 -2.13 2.82
CA ILE A 65 8.17 -1.13 3.86
C ILE A 65 6.68 -1.04 4.10
N ASP A 66 6.28 -0.79 5.36
CA ASP A 66 4.92 -0.41 5.69
C ASP A 66 4.85 0.34 7.02
N PHE A 67 3.84 1.16 7.17
CA PHE A 67 3.54 1.85 8.41
C PHE A 67 2.71 0.99 9.34
N ARG A 68 3.15 0.86 10.60
CA ARG A 68 2.35 0.20 11.63
C ARG A 68 1.14 1.07 12.00
N PRO A 69 -0.10 0.62 11.78
CA PRO A 69 -1.28 1.42 12.07
C PRO A 69 -1.44 1.81 13.54
N ALA A 70 -0.88 1.01 14.46
CA ALA A 70 -1.01 1.22 15.91
C ALA A 70 -0.29 2.47 16.42
N ASP A 71 0.85 2.84 15.81
CA ASP A 71 1.71 3.93 16.29
C ASP A 71 2.24 4.86 15.18
N GLY A 72 2.01 4.53 13.91
CA GLY A 72 2.47 5.30 12.75
C GLY A 72 3.97 5.17 12.47
N GLN A 73 4.67 4.23 13.10
CA GLN A 73 6.08 3.98 12.85
C GLN A 73 6.27 3.23 11.53
N LEU A 74 7.20 3.69 10.68
CA LEU A 74 7.59 2.97 9.47
C LEU A 74 8.47 1.77 9.82
N TYR A 75 8.11 0.61 9.29
CA TYR A 75 8.89 -0.62 9.38
C TYR A 75 9.47 -0.98 8.02
N GLY A 76 10.56 -1.76 8.04
CA GLY A 76 11.23 -2.24 6.83
C GLY A 76 11.67 -3.70 6.96
N LEU A 77 11.45 -4.47 5.91
CA LEU A 77 11.89 -5.85 5.74
C LEU A 77 13.27 -5.87 5.07
N GLY A 78 14.28 -6.30 5.80
CA GLY A 78 15.65 -6.42 5.30
C GLY A 78 15.87 -7.72 4.54
N SER A 79 16.71 -7.68 3.50
CA SER A 79 17.03 -8.84 2.64
C SER A 79 17.75 -9.99 3.36
N PHE A 80 18.20 -9.80 4.56
CA PHE A 80 18.87 -10.82 5.39
C PHE A 80 17.98 -11.34 6.52
N ASN A 81 16.65 -11.29 6.33
CA ASN A 81 15.66 -11.70 7.33
C ASN A 81 15.67 -10.84 8.59
N ASN A 82 15.93 -9.56 8.47
CA ASN A 82 15.86 -8.60 9.56
C ASN A 82 14.59 -7.76 9.44
N LEU A 83 14.06 -7.36 10.58
CA LEU A 83 13.01 -6.37 10.68
C LEU A 83 13.60 -5.09 11.26
N TYR A 84 13.26 -3.95 10.69
CA TYR A 84 13.72 -2.63 11.12
C TYR A 84 12.56 -1.70 11.39
N THR A 85 12.72 -0.75 12.29
CA THR A 85 11.98 0.51 12.29
C THR A 85 12.81 1.57 11.58
N ILE A 86 12.17 2.50 10.89
CA ILE A 86 12.84 3.53 10.08
C ILE A 86 12.31 4.91 10.48
N ASP A 87 13.20 5.83 10.82
CA ASP A 87 12.87 7.23 11.03
C ASP A 87 12.73 7.91 9.65
N THR A 88 11.53 8.38 9.33
CA THR A 88 11.22 8.95 8.02
C THR A 88 11.89 10.30 7.76
N SER A 89 12.33 11.00 8.81
CA SER A 89 12.99 12.30 8.69
C SER A 89 14.50 12.19 8.43
N THR A 90 15.13 11.13 8.94
CA THR A 90 16.59 10.93 8.88
C THR A 90 17.02 9.73 8.03
N GLY A 91 16.10 8.80 7.73
CA GLY A 91 16.41 7.53 7.08
C GLY A 91 17.09 6.51 8.01
N GLN A 92 17.22 6.81 9.33
CA GLN A 92 17.88 5.91 10.27
C GLN A 92 17.03 4.67 10.53
N ALA A 93 17.54 3.50 10.17
CA ALA A 93 16.97 2.20 10.49
C ALA A 93 17.53 1.69 11.83
N SER A 94 16.66 1.09 12.61
CA SER A 94 16.98 0.45 13.89
C SER A 94 16.44 -0.98 13.91
N LEU A 95 17.31 -1.94 14.22
CA LEU A 95 16.97 -3.36 14.23
C LEU A 95 15.90 -3.67 15.28
N VAL A 96 14.88 -4.44 14.89
CA VAL A 96 13.84 -4.96 15.79
C VAL A 96 14.24 -6.37 16.25
N GLY A 97 14.23 -6.59 17.56
CA GLY A 97 14.54 -7.90 18.15
C GLY A 97 16.01 -8.28 18.04
N GLY A 98 16.27 -9.59 17.95
CA GLY A 98 17.62 -10.15 17.94
C GLY A 98 18.30 -10.26 16.58
N GLY A 99 17.66 -9.81 15.52
CA GLY A 99 18.10 -9.99 14.13
C GLY A 99 17.68 -11.34 13.54
N ASN A 100 18.04 -11.55 12.30
CA ASN A 100 17.77 -12.70 11.42
C ASN A 100 16.66 -13.64 11.88
N PHE A 101 15.42 -13.29 11.61
CA PHE A 101 14.28 -14.14 12.00
C PHE A 101 14.31 -15.51 11.29
N ALA A 102 13.75 -16.51 11.96
CA ALA A 102 13.55 -17.85 11.43
C ALA A 102 12.10 -18.31 11.67
N PRO A 103 11.45 -18.96 10.68
CA PRO A 103 11.95 -19.28 9.34
C PRO A 103 12.26 -18.02 8.53
N GLY A 104 13.31 -18.07 7.70
CA GLY A 104 13.70 -16.98 6.82
C GLY A 104 12.81 -16.86 5.57
N MET A 105 13.01 -15.77 4.84
CA MET A 105 12.34 -15.52 3.58
C MET A 105 12.78 -16.52 2.49
N ASN A 106 11.83 -16.94 1.67
CA ASN A 106 12.02 -17.71 0.46
C ASN A 106 11.42 -16.94 -0.71
N GLY A 107 12.22 -16.68 -1.74
CA GLY A 107 11.80 -15.86 -2.88
C GLY A 107 12.69 -14.63 -3.08
N SER A 108 12.31 -13.80 -4.03
CA SER A 108 13.00 -12.56 -4.43
C SER A 108 12.11 -11.31 -4.35
N SER A 109 10.80 -11.49 -4.46
CA SER A 109 9.79 -10.43 -4.43
C SER A 109 8.78 -10.68 -3.31
N PHE A 110 8.52 -9.66 -2.50
CA PHE A 110 7.81 -9.83 -1.24
C PHE A 110 6.70 -8.79 -1.06
N GLY A 111 5.50 -9.26 -0.73
CA GLY A 111 4.48 -8.44 -0.09
C GLY A 111 4.78 -8.30 1.40
N PHE A 112 4.67 -7.07 1.92
CA PHE A 112 4.95 -6.74 3.32
C PHE A 112 3.94 -5.71 3.81
N ASP A 113 3.08 -6.09 4.76
CA ASP A 113 2.00 -5.22 5.19
C ASP A 113 1.50 -5.56 6.60
N PHE A 114 1.06 -4.54 7.34
CA PHE A 114 0.52 -4.66 8.69
C PHE A 114 -0.96 -5.04 8.68
N ASN A 115 -1.30 -6.13 9.35
CA ASN A 115 -2.68 -6.41 9.73
C ASN A 115 -3.13 -5.48 10.87
N PRO A 116 -4.02 -4.50 10.64
CA PRO A 116 -4.39 -3.49 11.63
C PRO A 116 -5.22 -4.03 12.79
N VAL A 117 -5.80 -5.22 12.65
CA VAL A 117 -6.68 -5.83 13.66
C VAL A 117 -5.89 -6.58 14.73
N ILE A 118 -4.86 -7.33 14.31
CA ILE A 118 -4.10 -8.19 15.22
C ILE A 118 -2.67 -7.70 15.47
N ASP A 119 -2.30 -6.57 14.86
CA ASP A 119 -0.97 -5.94 14.99
C ASP A 119 0.15 -6.95 14.69
N ARG A 120 0.12 -7.51 13.49
CA ARG A 120 1.14 -8.43 12.95
C ARG A 120 1.44 -8.06 11.52
N ILE A 121 2.67 -8.37 11.10
CA ILE A 121 3.09 -8.15 9.72
C ILE A 121 2.86 -9.42 8.92
N ARG A 122 2.28 -9.27 7.73
CA ARG A 122 2.21 -10.31 6.72
C ARG A 122 3.41 -10.17 5.80
N VAL A 123 4.10 -11.28 5.53
CA VAL A 123 5.07 -11.38 4.45
C VAL A 123 4.65 -12.52 3.53
N VAL A 124 4.48 -12.22 2.26
CA VAL A 124 4.22 -13.22 1.21
C VAL A 124 5.29 -13.12 0.13
N SER A 125 5.45 -14.14 -0.68
CA SER A 125 6.38 -14.11 -1.82
C SER A 125 5.83 -14.82 -3.04
N GLU A 126 6.46 -14.58 -4.19
CA GLU A 126 6.23 -15.28 -5.45
C GLU A 126 6.50 -16.78 -5.34
N ALA A 127 7.26 -17.21 -4.33
CA ALA A 127 7.50 -18.62 -4.03
C ALA A 127 6.44 -19.21 -3.09
N ASN A 128 5.24 -18.65 -3.06
CA ASN A 128 4.08 -19.06 -2.27
C ASN A 128 4.27 -18.99 -0.75
N GLN A 129 5.40 -18.46 -0.27
CA GLN A 129 5.64 -18.36 1.16
C GLN A 129 4.64 -17.41 1.82
N ASN A 130 4.24 -17.76 3.04
CA ASN A 130 3.31 -16.98 3.83
C ASN A 130 3.80 -16.94 5.29
N LEU A 131 4.36 -15.80 5.70
CA LEU A 131 4.90 -15.59 7.05
C LEU A 131 4.04 -14.59 7.82
N VAL A 132 4.08 -14.73 9.14
CA VAL A 132 3.56 -13.76 10.10
C VAL A 132 4.71 -13.33 11.00
N LEU A 133 5.02 -12.03 11.02
CA LEU A 133 6.06 -11.46 11.88
C LEU A 133 5.43 -10.68 13.05
N ASN A 134 6.11 -10.74 14.19
CA ASN A 134 5.78 -9.93 15.36
C ASN A 134 6.59 -8.61 15.33
N PRO A 135 5.94 -7.44 15.24
CA PRO A 135 6.64 -6.16 15.15
C PRO A 135 7.39 -5.78 16.44
N ASN A 136 7.11 -6.42 17.56
CA ASN A 136 7.70 -6.06 18.84
C ASN A 136 9.04 -6.76 19.11
N ASP A 137 9.25 -7.94 18.55
CA ASP A 137 10.44 -8.77 18.80
C ASP A 137 11.11 -9.34 17.54
N GLY A 138 10.51 -9.09 16.36
CA GLY A 138 11.04 -9.56 15.08
C GLY A 138 10.88 -11.06 14.82
N THR A 139 10.17 -11.81 15.68
CA THR A 139 9.97 -13.26 15.47
C THR A 139 9.06 -13.52 14.27
N ALA A 140 9.32 -14.62 13.55
CA ALA A 140 8.54 -15.05 12.39
C ALA A 140 7.89 -16.42 12.60
N THR A 141 6.74 -16.62 12.00
CA THR A 141 6.05 -17.92 11.94
C THR A 141 5.61 -18.17 10.50
N GLN A 142 6.00 -19.32 9.93
CA GLN A 142 5.46 -19.75 8.66
C GLN A 142 4.08 -20.36 8.89
N VAL A 143 3.14 -20.00 8.04
CA VAL A 143 1.77 -20.51 8.03
C VAL A 143 1.50 -21.23 6.72
N THR A 144 0.25 -21.50 6.35
CA THR A 144 -0.08 -22.21 5.12
C THR A 144 0.37 -21.40 3.90
N ASP A 145 1.12 -22.03 3.01
CA ASP A 145 1.55 -21.42 1.75
C ASP A 145 0.36 -20.97 0.89
N LEU A 146 0.61 -20.06 -0.04
CA LEU A 146 -0.42 -19.50 -0.90
C LEU A 146 -0.89 -20.51 -1.94
N PHE A 147 -2.19 -20.58 -2.18
CA PHE A 147 -2.81 -21.40 -3.22
C PHE A 147 -4.20 -20.89 -3.56
N TYR A 148 -4.65 -21.09 -4.79
CA TYR A 148 -6.03 -20.79 -5.19
C TYR A 148 -7.02 -21.78 -4.59
N GLY A 149 -8.07 -21.25 -3.95
CA GLY A 149 -9.10 -22.05 -3.29
C GLY A 149 -9.92 -22.91 -4.25
N ALA A 150 -10.48 -24.02 -3.73
CA ALA A 150 -11.39 -24.85 -4.51
C ALA A 150 -12.61 -24.03 -4.96
N GLY A 151 -12.89 -24.03 -6.26
CA GLY A 151 -13.96 -23.24 -6.88
C GLY A 151 -13.53 -21.87 -7.40
N ASP A 152 -12.28 -21.45 -7.15
CA ASP A 152 -11.69 -20.30 -7.83
C ASP A 152 -11.41 -20.62 -9.30
N VAL A 153 -11.50 -19.62 -10.18
CA VAL A 153 -11.24 -19.76 -11.63
C VAL A 153 -9.82 -20.23 -11.92
N ASN A 154 -8.87 -19.86 -11.05
CA ASN A 154 -7.44 -20.21 -11.14
C ASN A 154 -7.06 -21.42 -10.26
N PHE A 155 -8.04 -22.21 -9.76
CA PHE A 155 -7.76 -23.37 -8.94
C PHE A 155 -6.77 -24.32 -9.62
N GLY A 156 -5.68 -24.65 -8.92
CA GLY A 156 -4.61 -25.51 -9.42
C GLY A 156 -3.50 -24.80 -10.21
N MET A 157 -3.63 -23.48 -10.42
CA MET A 157 -2.50 -22.66 -10.88
C MET A 157 -1.55 -22.38 -9.72
N ASP A 158 -0.27 -22.21 -10.04
CA ASP A 158 0.77 -21.78 -9.09
C ASP A 158 0.74 -20.26 -8.98
N PRO A 159 0.45 -19.66 -7.80
CA PRO A 159 0.37 -18.21 -7.71
C PRO A 159 1.74 -17.54 -7.65
N SER A 160 1.85 -16.32 -8.15
CA SER A 160 3.03 -15.45 -8.02
C SER A 160 2.67 -14.15 -7.32
N VAL A 161 2.40 -14.22 -6.01
CA VAL A 161 1.98 -13.05 -5.23
C VAL A 161 3.19 -12.28 -4.72
N VAL A 162 3.51 -11.16 -5.37
CA VAL A 162 4.70 -10.34 -5.09
C VAL A 162 4.41 -9.16 -4.15
N SER A 163 3.15 -8.84 -3.91
CA SER A 163 2.75 -7.70 -3.10
C SER A 163 1.44 -7.98 -2.38
N SER A 164 1.28 -7.41 -1.18
CA SER A 164 0.06 -7.59 -0.39
C SER A 164 -0.27 -6.33 0.41
N ALA A 165 -1.57 -6.09 0.65
CA ALA A 165 -2.04 -4.96 1.43
C ALA A 165 -3.35 -5.29 2.17
N TYR A 166 -3.48 -4.77 3.39
CA TYR A 166 -4.67 -4.86 4.21
C TYR A 166 -5.54 -3.59 4.09
N THR A 167 -6.85 -3.77 4.03
CA THR A 167 -7.79 -2.66 4.17
C THR A 167 -7.86 -2.16 5.62
N ASN A 168 -8.44 -0.96 5.80
CA ASN A 168 -8.64 -0.36 7.12
C ASN A 168 -7.34 -0.16 7.91
N SER A 169 -6.27 0.28 7.23
CA SER A 169 -4.94 0.53 7.81
C SER A 169 -4.96 1.73 8.76
N PHE A 170 -5.66 1.59 9.92
CA PHE A 170 -5.73 2.58 10.99
C PHE A 170 -5.80 1.91 12.37
N ALA A 171 -5.36 2.64 13.39
CA ALA A 171 -5.36 2.14 14.77
C ALA A 171 -6.78 1.82 15.26
N GLY A 172 -6.96 0.61 15.82
CA GLY A 172 -8.25 0.17 16.35
C GLY A 172 -9.24 -0.35 15.31
N ALA A 173 -8.81 -0.66 14.10
CA ALA A 173 -9.64 -1.31 13.10
C ALA A 173 -10.24 -2.61 13.64
N ALA A 174 -11.56 -2.79 13.47
CA ALA A 174 -12.28 -3.98 13.93
C ALA A 174 -12.30 -5.11 12.90
N THR A 175 -12.12 -4.77 11.62
CA THR A 175 -12.12 -5.70 10.49
C THR A 175 -11.09 -5.30 9.47
N THR A 176 -10.60 -6.26 8.70
CA THR A 176 -9.72 -6.01 7.56
C THR A 176 -9.85 -7.12 6.53
N GLN A 177 -9.54 -6.83 5.27
CA GLN A 177 -9.40 -7.79 4.18
C GLN A 177 -7.98 -7.67 3.62
N LEU A 178 -7.31 -8.79 3.43
CA LEU A 178 -6.01 -8.86 2.76
C LEU A 178 -6.22 -9.07 1.27
N TYR A 179 -5.55 -8.24 0.48
CA TYR A 179 -5.43 -8.36 -0.97
C TYR A 179 -3.98 -8.64 -1.37
N GLY A 180 -3.78 -9.15 -2.58
CA GLY A 180 -2.47 -9.37 -3.17
C GLY A 180 -2.49 -9.13 -4.67
N ILE A 181 -1.30 -8.92 -5.23
CA ILE A 181 -1.06 -8.81 -6.67
C ILE A 181 -0.34 -10.07 -7.12
N ASP A 182 -0.97 -10.83 -8.00
CA ASP A 182 -0.38 -11.98 -8.69
C ASP A 182 0.09 -11.52 -10.07
N THR A 183 1.40 -11.48 -10.28
CA THR A 183 2.03 -10.93 -11.48
C THR A 183 2.17 -11.95 -12.62
N GLU A 184 2.05 -13.24 -12.35
CA GLU A 184 2.02 -14.26 -13.43
C GLU A 184 0.69 -14.26 -14.18
N LEU A 185 -0.39 -13.88 -13.48
CA LEU A 185 -1.75 -13.83 -14.02
C LEU A 185 -2.28 -12.41 -14.25
N ASP A 186 -1.54 -11.39 -13.83
CA ASP A 186 -1.95 -9.98 -13.84
C ASP A 186 -3.32 -9.74 -13.21
N ILE A 187 -3.51 -10.28 -12.02
CA ILE A 187 -4.80 -10.19 -11.31
C ILE A 187 -4.63 -9.66 -9.88
N LEU A 188 -5.70 -9.02 -9.41
CA LEU A 188 -5.93 -8.77 -8.00
C LEU A 188 -6.54 -10.02 -7.37
N VAL A 189 -6.02 -10.42 -6.21
CA VAL A 189 -6.55 -11.53 -5.42
C VAL A 189 -6.89 -11.09 -4.00
N THR A 190 -7.84 -11.77 -3.36
CA THR A 190 -8.00 -11.76 -1.91
C THR A 190 -7.21 -12.90 -1.30
N GLN A 191 -6.75 -12.75 -0.05
CA GLN A 191 -6.06 -13.80 0.69
C GLN A 191 -6.74 -14.06 2.05
N ALA A 192 -6.99 -15.31 2.37
CA ALA A 192 -7.51 -15.73 3.66
C ALA A 192 -6.40 -15.82 4.72
N ASN A 193 -5.69 -14.73 4.94
CA ASN A 193 -4.65 -14.57 5.97
C ASN A 193 -3.74 -15.82 6.11
N SER A 194 -3.72 -16.43 7.31
CA SER A 194 -2.87 -17.59 7.62
C SER A 194 -3.32 -18.91 6.97
N ALA A 195 -4.53 -18.98 6.43
CA ALA A 195 -4.98 -20.14 5.65
C ALA A 195 -4.37 -20.19 4.25
N GLY A 196 -3.81 -19.06 3.76
CA GLY A 196 -3.11 -18.99 2.47
C GLY A 196 -4.02 -19.09 1.25
N THR A 197 -5.32 -19.30 1.43
CA THR A 197 -6.26 -19.45 0.33
C THR A 197 -6.46 -18.14 -0.40
N LEU A 198 -6.23 -18.15 -1.71
CA LEU A 198 -6.45 -17.03 -2.62
C LEU A 198 -7.82 -17.14 -3.30
N GLY A 199 -8.43 -16.00 -3.54
CA GLY A 199 -9.64 -15.85 -4.35
C GLY A 199 -9.43 -14.75 -5.39
N THR A 200 -9.65 -15.05 -6.66
CA THR A 200 -9.52 -14.10 -7.76
C THR A 200 -10.57 -13.01 -7.66
N VAL A 201 -10.14 -11.74 -7.68
CA VAL A 201 -11.02 -10.57 -7.79
C VAL A 201 -11.25 -10.24 -9.27
N GLY A 202 -10.16 -10.01 -10.01
CA GLY A 202 -10.23 -9.70 -11.44
C GLY A 202 -8.91 -9.25 -12.03
N ALA A 203 -8.90 -9.06 -13.35
CA ALA A 203 -7.73 -8.65 -14.09
C ALA A 203 -7.36 -7.19 -13.80
N LEU A 204 -6.07 -6.93 -13.64
CA LEU A 204 -5.53 -5.59 -13.40
C LEU A 204 -5.62 -4.70 -14.66
N GLY A 205 -5.59 -5.31 -15.85
CA GLY A 205 -5.56 -4.55 -17.12
C GLY A 205 -4.22 -3.84 -17.37
N LEU A 206 -3.22 -4.14 -16.56
CA LEU A 206 -1.82 -3.75 -16.72
C LEU A 206 -0.98 -5.03 -16.68
N ASP A 207 0.05 -5.10 -17.50
CA ASP A 207 1.10 -6.11 -17.44
C ASP A 207 2.08 -5.68 -16.35
N LEU A 208 2.06 -6.37 -15.22
CA LEU A 208 2.90 -6.09 -14.07
C LEU A 208 4.00 -7.13 -13.95
N ASN A 209 5.14 -6.70 -13.48
CA ASN A 209 6.27 -7.60 -13.19
C ASN A 209 6.52 -7.69 -11.68
N ASP A 210 7.47 -8.52 -11.27
CA ASP A 210 7.81 -8.83 -9.88
C ASP A 210 8.37 -7.64 -9.08
N THR A 211 8.46 -6.46 -9.68
CA THR A 211 8.78 -5.20 -8.98
C THR A 211 7.54 -4.46 -8.49
N ALA A 212 6.35 -5.01 -8.71
CA ALA A 212 5.11 -4.40 -8.27
C ALA A 212 5.06 -4.30 -6.74
N SER A 213 4.71 -3.12 -6.25
CA SER A 213 4.45 -2.86 -4.84
C SER A 213 3.08 -2.20 -4.70
N PHE A 214 2.40 -2.46 -3.58
CA PHE A 214 0.99 -2.15 -3.43
C PHE A 214 0.65 -1.91 -1.97
N ASP A 215 -0.16 -0.87 -1.70
CA ASP A 215 -0.67 -0.57 -0.36
C ASP A 215 -2.04 0.11 -0.43
N ILE A 216 -2.82 -0.03 0.64
CA ILE A 216 -4.19 0.49 0.73
C ILE A 216 -4.29 1.55 1.82
N SER A 217 -4.64 2.77 1.43
CA SER A 217 -4.83 3.88 2.35
C SER A 217 -5.85 3.57 3.44
N GLY A 218 -5.45 3.76 4.69
CA GLY A 218 -6.35 3.72 5.84
C GLY A 218 -7.31 4.91 5.92
N THR A 219 -7.04 6.00 5.21
CA THR A 219 -7.85 7.23 5.22
C THR A 219 -8.96 7.18 4.18
N THR A 220 -8.59 6.84 2.94
CA THR A 220 -9.51 6.91 1.79
C THR A 220 -9.99 5.54 1.32
N GLY A 221 -9.28 4.47 1.69
CA GLY A 221 -9.49 3.12 1.16
C GLY A 221 -9.00 2.95 -0.29
N ILE A 222 -8.33 3.96 -0.85
CA ILE A 222 -7.75 3.85 -2.19
C ILE A 222 -6.53 2.93 -2.13
N ALA A 223 -6.48 2.00 -3.07
CA ALA A 223 -5.34 1.11 -3.24
C ALA A 223 -4.39 1.70 -4.28
N TYR A 224 -3.16 1.98 -3.86
CA TYR A 224 -2.09 2.52 -4.69
C TYR A 224 -1.04 1.46 -4.96
N GLY A 225 -0.37 1.57 -6.11
CA GLY A 225 0.74 0.69 -6.42
C GLY A 225 1.82 1.37 -7.26
N THR A 226 2.98 0.74 -7.28
CA THR A 226 4.10 1.09 -8.14
C THR A 226 4.58 -0.14 -8.89
N VAL A 227 5.12 0.04 -10.07
CA VAL A 227 5.81 -1.00 -10.84
C VAL A 227 6.93 -0.34 -11.62
N VAL A 228 8.07 -1.02 -11.77
CA VAL A 228 9.16 -0.56 -12.65
C VAL A 228 8.76 -0.84 -14.10
N SER A 229 8.90 0.17 -14.98
CA SER A 229 8.63 0.03 -16.41
C SER A 229 9.51 -1.07 -17.04
N GLU A 230 9.05 -1.69 -18.13
CA GLU A 230 9.76 -2.79 -18.82
C GLU A 230 11.20 -2.42 -19.23
N ASP A 231 11.45 -1.17 -19.58
CA ASP A 231 12.78 -0.67 -19.91
C ASP A 231 13.68 -0.44 -18.69
N GLY A 232 13.15 -0.63 -17.47
CA GLY A 232 13.87 -0.41 -16.23
C GLY A 232 14.20 1.05 -15.91
N ALA A 233 13.62 2.02 -16.63
CA ALA A 233 14.04 3.41 -16.58
C ALA A 233 13.33 4.23 -15.50
N GLN A 234 12.17 3.77 -15.01
CA GLN A 234 11.31 4.53 -14.09
C GLN A 234 10.28 3.65 -13.39
N SER A 235 9.71 4.15 -12.31
CA SER A 235 8.50 3.54 -11.74
C SER A 235 7.26 4.30 -12.16
N ILE A 236 6.21 3.53 -12.43
CA ILE A 236 4.86 3.99 -12.74
C ILE A 236 4.03 3.88 -11.46
N PHE A 237 3.31 4.95 -11.13
CA PHE A 237 2.34 5.00 -10.04
C PHE A 237 0.94 4.72 -10.59
N TRP A 238 0.17 3.88 -9.92
CA TRP A 238 -1.15 3.44 -10.35
C TRP A 238 -2.09 3.21 -9.16
N THR A 239 -3.39 3.09 -9.43
CA THR A 239 -4.40 2.66 -8.46
C THR A 239 -5.12 1.41 -8.96
N VAL A 240 -5.74 0.66 -8.04
CA VAL A 240 -6.60 -0.48 -8.38
C VAL A 240 -7.94 -0.39 -7.66
N ASP A 241 -9.01 -0.70 -8.37
CA ASP A 241 -10.34 -0.88 -7.81
C ASP A 241 -10.45 -2.25 -7.13
N LEU A 242 -10.58 -2.25 -5.81
CA LEU A 242 -10.61 -3.48 -5.00
C LEU A 242 -11.84 -4.37 -5.26
N ALA A 243 -12.88 -3.87 -5.92
CA ALA A 243 -14.08 -4.64 -6.25
C ALA A 243 -13.97 -5.37 -7.61
N THR A 244 -13.16 -4.84 -8.52
CA THR A 244 -13.08 -5.34 -9.91
C THR A 244 -11.70 -5.81 -10.32
N GLY A 245 -10.64 -5.37 -9.61
CA GLY A 245 -9.24 -5.56 -10.00
C GLY A 245 -8.73 -4.53 -11.01
N GLN A 246 -9.60 -3.72 -11.62
CA GLN A 246 -9.20 -2.82 -12.68
C GLN A 246 -8.26 -1.72 -12.18
N SER A 247 -7.09 -1.60 -12.82
CA SER A 247 -6.08 -0.59 -12.49
C SER A 247 -6.22 0.67 -13.36
N THR A 248 -5.71 1.78 -12.82
CA THR A 248 -5.60 3.06 -13.51
C THR A 248 -4.21 3.64 -13.30
N MET A 249 -3.48 3.93 -14.38
CA MET A 249 -2.18 4.59 -14.31
C MET A 249 -2.36 6.06 -13.92
N LEU A 250 -1.57 6.53 -12.95
CA LEU A 250 -1.56 7.92 -12.49
C LEU A 250 -0.39 8.71 -13.07
N GLY A 251 0.76 8.08 -13.31
CA GLY A 251 1.93 8.74 -13.90
C GLY A 251 3.26 8.14 -13.45
N GLN A 252 4.34 8.85 -13.76
CA GLN A 252 5.69 8.48 -13.37
C GLN A 252 6.02 9.04 -11.98
N ILE A 253 6.97 8.41 -11.29
CA ILE A 253 7.45 8.87 -9.99
C ILE A 253 8.77 9.63 -10.17
N GLY A 254 8.78 10.89 -9.67
CA GLY A 254 9.99 11.67 -9.44
C GLY A 254 10.98 11.75 -10.60
N GLY A 255 10.50 11.87 -11.86
CA GLY A 255 11.40 12.12 -13.00
C GLY A 255 12.35 10.96 -13.36
N GLY A 256 11.95 9.71 -13.13
CA GLY A 256 12.76 8.52 -13.43
C GLY A 256 13.28 7.82 -12.17
N THR A 257 12.65 8.02 -11.02
CA THR A 257 12.98 7.31 -9.78
C THR A 257 12.49 5.86 -9.86
N ILE A 258 13.35 4.91 -9.50
CA ILE A 258 13.01 3.49 -9.39
C ILE A 258 12.59 3.21 -7.95
N ILE A 259 11.35 2.79 -7.75
CA ILE A 259 10.78 2.40 -6.45
C ILE A 259 10.73 0.88 -6.36
N THR A 260 11.25 0.33 -5.28
CA THR A 260 11.28 -1.13 -5.01
C THR A 260 10.27 -1.58 -3.97
N SER A 261 9.72 -0.66 -3.19
CA SER A 261 8.64 -0.89 -2.22
C SER A 261 8.01 0.44 -1.85
N MET A 262 6.72 0.45 -1.56
CA MET A 262 5.99 1.65 -1.15
C MET A 262 5.07 1.39 0.04
N ALA A 263 4.71 2.47 0.74
CA ALA A 263 3.70 2.48 1.81
C ALA A 263 2.96 3.82 1.84
N VAL A 264 1.67 3.79 2.12
CA VAL A 264 0.83 4.98 2.33
C VAL A 264 0.80 5.32 3.81
N VAL A 265 0.93 6.60 4.16
CA VAL A 265 0.86 7.03 5.57
C VAL A 265 -0.52 6.68 6.14
N PRO A 266 -0.60 5.93 7.26
CA PRO A 266 -1.89 5.51 7.81
C PRO A 266 -2.71 6.70 8.32
N ALA A 267 -4.03 6.50 8.34
CA ALA A 267 -4.95 7.48 8.91
C ALA A 267 -4.59 7.78 10.37
N PRO A 268 -4.62 9.06 10.80
CA PRO A 268 -4.49 9.37 12.21
C PRO A 268 -5.55 8.61 13.04
N GLY A 269 -5.13 7.88 14.06
CA GLY A 269 -6.05 7.12 14.90
C GLY A 269 -7.17 8.03 15.45
N GLY A 270 -8.42 7.54 15.48
CA GLY A 270 -9.63 8.31 15.79
C GLY A 270 -9.64 9.11 17.12
N LEU A 271 -8.63 8.97 17.97
CA LEU A 271 -8.42 9.79 19.17
C LEU A 271 -7.90 11.20 18.87
N ALA A 272 -7.26 11.44 17.71
CA ALA A 272 -6.75 12.76 17.34
C ALA A 272 -7.86 13.73 16.91
N LEU A 273 -9.00 13.24 16.42
CA LEU A 273 -10.14 14.07 15.98
C LEU A 273 -11.03 14.56 17.14
N ILE A 274 -11.02 13.88 18.29
CA ILE A 274 -11.82 14.29 19.47
C ILE A 274 -11.20 15.51 20.18
N GLY A 275 -9.89 15.68 20.11
CA GLY A 275 -9.18 16.80 20.74
C GLY A 275 -9.42 18.17 20.09
N LEU A 276 -9.67 18.23 18.79
CA LEU A 276 -9.90 19.48 18.06
C LEU A 276 -11.34 19.97 18.14
N GLY A 277 -12.31 19.08 18.34
CA GLY A 277 -13.73 19.43 18.51
C GLY A 277 -14.05 20.05 19.88
N ALA A 278 -13.33 19.67 20.95
CA ALA A 278 -13.57 20.16 22.31
C ALA A 278 -13.01 21.58 22.57
N ALA A 279 -11.99 22.00 21.82
CA ALA A 279 -11.40 23.34 21.99
C ALA A 279 -12.22 24.46 21.34
N ALA A 280 -13.12 24.17 20.41
CA ALA A 280 -13.97 25.14 19.74
C ALA A 280 -15.28 25.48 20.52
N GLY A 281 -15.66 24.64 21.49
CA GLY A 281 -16.94 24.73 22.21
C GLY A 281 -16.98 25.64 23.46
N VAL A 282 -15.86 26.19 23.94
CA VAL A 282 -15.80 26.89 25.27
C VAL A 282 -15.80 28.41 25.16
N ARG A 283 -16.05 29.01 23.99
CA ARG A 283 -16.09 30.48 23.87
C ARG A 283 -17.46 30.99 23.42
N ARG A 284 -18.50 30.85 24.30
CA ARG A 284 -19.68 31.72 24.32
C ARG A 284 -20.49 31.52 25.60
N ARG A 285 -20.19 32.33 26.65
CA ARG A 285 -21.15 32.93 27.55
C ARG A 285 -20.42 33.74 28.62
N ARG A 286 -20.40 35.06 28.45
CA ARG A 286 -20.48 36.09 29.48
C ARG A 286 -20.54 37.45 28.76
N SER A 287 -21.65 38.02 28.66
CA SER A 287 -22.33 39.11 29.41
C SER A 287 -23.60 39.50 28.70
#